data_8105c5deb738e42faf0be10f3482f467
#
_entry.id   8105c5deb738e42faf0be10f3482f467
#
_cell.length_a   1.000
_cell.length_b   1.000
_cell.length_c   1.000
_cell.angle_alpha   90.00
_cell.angle_beta   90.00
_cell.angle_gamma   90.00
#
_symmetry.space_group_name_H-M   'P 1'
#
loop_
_entity.id
_entity.type
_entity.pdbx_description
1 polymer ?
#
loop_
_entity_poly.entity_id
_entity_poly.type
_entity_poly.pdbx_seq_one_letter_code
_entity_poly.pdbx_strand_id
1 'polypeptide(L)'
;MADGRFVMSPAVAKDKAEQMIAMGRQLEELFNTVTKKIQEIDNTSTGTYQGDRKPAELRAQLESFRGTFERAVEQIIKSATDIKIMATVKENE
;
A
#
# COMPACT_ATOMS: atom_id res chain seq x y z
N MET A 1 12.95 -29.58 -6.25
CA MET A 1 12.71 -29.32 -6.08
C MET A 1 11.84 -28.69 -5.89
N ALA A 2 11.92 -27.84 -5.87
CA ALA A 2 10.86 -27.24 -5.42
C ALA A 2 9.87 -27.16 -6.45
N ASP A 3 9.13 -27.84 -6.64
CA ASP A 3 8.21 -28.02 -7.68
C ASP A 3 6.90 -27.34 -7.37
N GLY A 4 6.92 -26.16 -6.84
CA GLY A 4 5.75 -25.38 -6.52
C GLY A 4 5.15 -25.66 -5.17
N ARG A 5 5.76 -26.52 -4.40
CA ARG A 5 5.26 -26.77 -3.05
C ARG A 5 5.66 -25.61 -2.13
N PHE A 6 4.87 -25.40 -1.10
CA PHE A 6 5.26 -24.47 -0.06
C PHE A 6 6.53 -24.97 0.62
N VAL A 7 7.51 -24.09 0.76
CA VAL A 7 8.69 -24.41 1.55
C VAL A 7 8.46 -24.11 3.02
N MET A 8 7.39 -23.39 3.36
CA MET A 8 7.00 -23.18 4.75
C MET A 8 5.64 -23.82 4.97
N SER A 9 5.25 -24.01 6.21
CA SER A 9 3.96 -24.61 6.51
C SER A 9 2.83 -23.70 6.03
N PRO A 10 1.66 -24.26 5.69
CA PRO A 10 0.51 -23.43 5.32
C PRO A 10 0.12 -22.43 6.39
N ALA A 11 0.25 -22.79 7.67
CA ALA A 11 -0.07 -21.87 8.75
C ALA A 11 0.82 -20.65 8.72
N VAL A 12 2.12 -20.83 8.47
CA VAL A 12 3.07 -19.73 8.39
C VAL A 12 2.79 -18.87 7.15
N ALA A 13 2.51 -19.51 6.01
CA ALA A 13 2.21 -18.79 4.78
C ALA A 13 0.98 -17.92 4.95
N LYS A 14 -0.05 -18.45 5.60
CA LYS A 14 -1.29 -17.73 5.87
C LYS A 14 -1.05 -16.53 6.78
N ASP A 15 -0.25 -16.73 7.83
CA ASP A 15 0.08 -15.66 8.76
C ASP A 15 0.83 -14.54 8.07
N LYS A 16 1.83 -14.88 7.25
CA LYS A 16 2.60 -13.88 6.52
C LYS A 16 1.73 -13.15 5.50
N ALA A 17 0.82 -13.86 4.85
CA ALA A 17 -0.11 -13.24 3.92
C ALA A 17 -1.01 -12.24 4.62
N GLU A 18 -1.50 -12.58 5.82
CA GLU A 18 -2.33 -11.67 6.60
C GLU A 18 -1.56 -10.43 7.00
N GLN A 19 -0.28 -10.59 7.35
CA GLN A 19 0.56 -9.46 7.66
C GLN A 19 0.75 -8.55 6.44
N MET A 20 0.92 -9.12 5.26
CA MET A 20 1.07 -8.36 4.03
C MET A 20 -0.19 -7.56 3.71
N ILE A 21 -1.35 -8.16 3.90
CA ILE A 21 -2.62 -7.46 3.68
C ILE A 21 -2.73 -6.26 4.62
N ALA A 22 -2.39 -6.47 5.90
CA ALA A 22 -2.41 -5.38 6.87
C ALA A 22 -1.44 -4.27 6.49
N MET A 23 -0.25 -4.64 6.02
CA MET A 23 0.75 -3.66 5.59
C MET A 23 0.28 -2.89 4.36
N GLY A 24 -0.40 -3.56 3.43
CA GLY A 24 -0.98 -2.89 2.27
C GLY A 24 -1.97 -1.81 2.68
N ARG A 25 -2.81 -2.12 3.65
CA ARG A 25 -3.78 -1.13 4.14
C ARG A 25 -3.10 0.01 4.88
N GLN A 26 -2.03 -0.29 5.60
CA GLN A 26 -1.25 0.76 6.27
C GLN A 26 -0.59 1.68 5.25
N LEU A 27 -0.16 1.15 4.11
CA LEU A 27 0.40 1.97 3.04
C LEU A 27 -0.64 2.93 2.49
N GLU A 28 -1.88 2.45 2.31
CA GLU A 28 -2.97 3.32 1.86
C GLU A 28 -3.22 4.45 2.85
N GLU A 29 -3.27 4.12 4.12
CA GLU A 29 -3.48 5.13 5.17
C GLU A 29 -2.34 6.13 5.20
N LEU A 30 -1.10 5.65 5.04
CA LEU A 30 0.05 6.52 5.06
C LEU A 30 0.01 7.49 3.87
N PHE A 31 -0.35 7.00 2.70
CA PHE A 31 -0.47 7.86 1.52
C PHE A 31 -1.51 8.96 1.77
N ASN A 32 -2.65 8.58 2.33
CA ASN A 32 -3.70 9.54 2.63
C ASN A 32 -3.26 10.54 3.68
N THR A 33 -2.51 10.09 4.68
CA THR A 33 -1.99 10.98 5.72
C THR A 33 -1.00 11.99 5.14
N VAL A 34 -0.11 11.53 4.26
CA VAL A 34 0.85 12.41 3.61
C VAL A 34 0.13 13.46 2.78
N THR A 35 -0.86 13.02 1.99
CA THR A 35 -1.65 13.93 1.17
C THR A 35 -2.33 14.99 2.05
N LYS A 36 -2.89 14.58 3.17
CA LYS A 36 -3.56 15.48 4.10
C LYS A 36 -2.58 16.49 4.70
N LYS A 37 -1.38 16.04 5.06
CA LYS A 37 -0.37 16.94 5.62
C LYS A 37 0.06 17.99 4.61
N ILE A 38 0.21 17.59 3.36
CA ILE A 38 0.56 18.53 2.30
C ILE A 38 -0.57 19.54 2.11
N GLN A 39 -1.82 19.08 2.18
CA GLN A 39 -2.96 19.96 2.07
C GLN A 39 -2.99 20.99 3.23
N GLU A 40 -2.63 20.55 4.42
CA GLU A 40 -2.56 21.43 5.58
C GLU A 40 -1.52 22.54 5.37
N ILE A 41 -0.36 22.17 4.81
CA ILE A 41 0.67 23.16 4.51
C ILE A 41 0.17 24.14 3.44
N ASP A 42 -0.46 23.60 2.40
CA ASP A 42 -0.99 24.40 1.31
C ASP A 42 -2.03 25.39 1.82
N ASN A 43 -2.86 24.97 2.78
CA ASN A 43 -3.91 25.82 3.35
C ASN A 43 -3.34 26.99 4.16
N THR A 44 -2.08 26.87 4.63
CA THR A 44 -1.46 27.95 5.38
C THR A 44 -0.63 28.86 4.49
N SER A 45 -0.48 28.51 3.21
CA SER A 45 0.31 29.28 2.26
C SER A 45 -0.45 30.56 1.87
N THR A 46 0.29 31.64 1.71
CA THR A 46 -0.30 32.91 1.30
C THR A 46 -0.19 33.13 -0.21
N GLY A 47 0.64 32.35 -0.88
CA GLY A 47 0.87 32.51 -2.31
C GLY A 47 1.73 33.70 -2.69
N THR A 48 2.39 34.31 -1.72
CA THR A 48 3.10 35.57 -1.95
C THR A 48 4.59 35.40 -2.19
N TYR A 49 5.15 34.17 -1.99
CA TYR A 49 6.55 33.95 -2.31
C TYR A 49 6.76 32.51 -2.77
N GLN A 50 7.97 32.23 -3.27
CA GLN A 50 8.24 30.96 -3.94
C GLN A 50 7.99 29.73 -3.10
N GLY A 51 8.23 29.82 -1.80
CA GLY A 51 8.01 28.70 -0.91
C GLY A 51 6.57 28.22 -0.90
N ASP A 52 5.62 29.08 -1.23
CA ASP A 52 4.21 28.73 -1.23
C ASP A 52 3.82 27.84 -2.40
N ARG A 53 4.70 27.71 -3.40
CA ARG A 53 4.42 26.88 -4.58
C ARG A 53 4.76 25.41 -4.35
N LYS A 54 5.65 25.14 -3.41
CA LYS A 54 6.12 23.77 -3.19
C LYS A 54 5.03 22.81 -2.76
N PRO A 55 4.15 23.19 -1.83
CA PRO A 55 3.07 22.27 -1.46
C PRO A 55 2.15 21.93 -2.62
N ALA A 56 1.84 22.91 -3.47
CA ALA A 56 0.98 22.67 -4.64
C ALA A 56 1.66 21.75 -5.64
N GLU A 57 2.98 21.96 -5.88
CA GLU A 57 3.73 21.10 -6.78
C GLU A 57 3.79 19.68 -6.25
N LEU A 58 4.04 19.52 -4.96
CA LEU A 58 4.14 18.21 -4.34
C LEU A 58 2.79 17.48 -4.39
N ARG A 59 1.72 18.22 -4.14
CA ARG A 59 0.37 17.65 -4.22
C ARG A 59 0.07 17.16 -5.64
N ALA A 60 0.46 17.94 -6.64
CA ALA A 60 0.26 17.54 -8.04
C ALA A 60 1.05 16.27 -8.36
N GLN A 61 2.28 16.18 -7.86
CA GLN A 61 3.10 14.98 -8.06
C GLN A 61 2.47 13.77 -7.39
N LEU A 62 1.94 13.92 -6.18
CA LEU A 62 1.27 12.83 -5.50
C LEU A 62 0.02 12.40 -6.23
N GLU A 63 -0.76 13.35 -6.76
CA GLU A 63 -1.97 12.99 -7.49
C GLU A 63 -1.64 12.22 -8.76
N SER A 64 -0.57 12.61 -9.47
CA SER A 64 -0.19 11.88 -10.67
C SER A 64 0.33 10.48 -10.34
N PHE A 65 0.82 10.27 -9.12
CA PHE A 65 1.32 8.97 -8.67
C PHE A 65 0.22 8.10 -8.08
N ARG A 66 -0.87 8.72 -7.63
CA ARG A 66 -1.92 8.05 -6.86
C ARG A 66 -2.45 6.78 -7.52
N GLY A 67 -2.79 6.87 -8.81
CA GLY A 67 -3.36 5.73 -9.51
C GLY A 67 -2.39 4.55 -9.56
N THR A 68 -1.12 4.83 -9.83
CA THR A 68 -0.10 3.78 -9.86
C THR A 68 0.08 3.16 -8.50
N PHE A 69 0.10 4.00 -7.46
CA PHE A 69 0.28 3.54 -6.09
C PHE A 69 -0.89 2.66 -5.65
N GLU A 70 -2.11 3.11 -5.92
CA GLU A 70 -3.30 2.35 -5.53
C GLU A 70 -3.35 1.00 -6.22
N ARG A 71 -2.99 0.95 -7.50
CA ARG A 71 -2.96 -0.32 -8.23
C ARG A 71 -1.91 -1.25 -7.67
N ALA A 72 -0.75 -0.71 -7.27
CA ALA A 72 0.31 -1.52 -6.68
C ALA A 72 -0.14 -2.12 -5.35
N VAL A 73 -0.78 -1.30 -4.51
CA VAL A 73 -1.27 -1.77 -3.21
C VAL A 73 -2.36 -2.81 -3.40
N GLU A 74 -3.29 -2.58 -4.33
CA GLU A 74 -4.34 -3.56 -4.62
C GLU A 74 -3.76 -4.88 -5.09
N GLN A 75 -2.72 -4.82 -5.91
CA GLN A 75 -2.07 -6.03 -6.41
C GLN A 75 -1.39 -6.78 -5.28
N ILE A 76 -0.75 -6.08 -4.36
CA ILE A 76 -0.14 -6.69 -3.18
C ILE A 76 -1.19 -7.41 -2.34
N ILE A 77 -2.31 -6.72 -2.07
CA ILE A 77 -3.38 -7.27 -1.26
C ILE A 77 -4.01 -8.49 -1.96
N LYS A 78 -4.22 -8.38 -3.25
CA LYS A 78 -4.80 -9.47 -4.02
C LYS A 78 -3.90 -10.69 -4.01
N SER A 79 -2.60 -10.50 -4.26
CA SER A 79 -1.65 -11.59 -4.26
C SER A 79 -1.55 -12.25 -2.90
N ALA A 80 -1.53 -11.44 -1.83
CA ALA A 80 -1.49 -11.96 -0.47
C ALA A 80 -2.77 -12.72 -0.13
N THR A 81 -3.91 -12.23 -0.60
CA THR A 81 -5.18 -12.92 -0.39
C THR A 81 -5.18 -14.28 -1.09
N ASP A 82 -4.63 -14.33 -2.30
CA ASP A 82 -4.52 -15.60 -3.04
C ASP A 82 -3.64 -16.58 -2.28
N ILE A 83 -2.52 -16.12 -1.73
CA ILE A 83 -1.65 -16.97 -0.93
C ILE A 83 -2.39 -17.50 0.29
N LYS A 84 -3.16 -16.63 0.96
CA LYS A 84 -3.93 -17.02 2.13
C LYS A 84 -4.95 -18.11 1.78
N ILE A 85 -5.64 -17.94 0.65
CA ILE A 85 -6.62 -18.91 0.20
C ILE A 85 -5.94 -20.26 -0.09
N MET A 86 -4.82 -20.21 -0.81
CA MET A 86 -4.08 -21.43 -1.14
C MET A 86 -3.59 -22.14 0.11
N ALA A 87 -3.11 -21.38 1.08
CA ALA A 87 -2.64 -21.95 2.33
C ALA A 87 -3.79 -22.59 3.12
N THR A 88 -4.95 -21.93 3.12
CA THR A 88 -6.14 -22.46 3.81
C THR A 88 -6.59 -23.77 3.19
N VAL A 89 -6.59 -23.83 1.85
CA VAL A 89 -6.93 -25.07 1.15
C VAL A 89 -5.96 -26.17 1.53
N LYS A 90 -4.69 -25.84 1.58
CA LYS A 90 -3.64 -26.81 1.91
C LYS A 90 -3.79 -27.35 3.32
N GLU A 91 -4.16 -26.47 4.28
CA GLU A 91 -4.40 -26.88 5.66
C GLU A 91 -5.55 -27.88 5.77
N ASN A 92 -6.52 -27.74 4.89
CA ASN A 92 -7.73 -28.59 4.95
C ASN A 92 -7.60 -29.88 4.15
N GLU A 93 -6.46 -30.10 3.53
CA GLU A 93 -6.18 -31.39 2.89
C GLU A 93 -5.78 -32.41 3.94
#